data_8306ded0e42ff6be7f406f7c20b8d178
#
_entry.id   8306ded0e42ff6be7f406f7c20b8d178
#
_cell.length_a   1.000
_cell.length_b   1.000
_cell.length_c   1.000
_cell.angle_alpha   90.00
_cell.angle_beta   90.00
_cell.angle_gamma   90.00
#
_symmetry.space_group_name_H-M   'P 1'
#
loop_
_entity.id
_entity.type
_entity.pdbx_description
1 polymer ?
#
loop_
_entity_poly.entity_id
_entity_poly.type
_entity_poly.pdbx_seq_one_letter_code
_entity_poly.pdbx_strand_id
1 'polypeptide(L)'
;LSQQNMDLSRTLNRLSTGLRIVRGSDDPAGLIASENLRAEKVAINAAMSNAERAEQVVNVAEGGLQEISNMLVELQSLVTSTANEAGVSAKEKEANQLQIDSILQSIDRIANSTSFQGIKLLNGNFEYTTTGVDQAEIDDLQINSAKLSNTAGSSLDVDVTLVSGAQTARSYLL
;
A
#
# COMPACT_ATOMS: atom_id res chain seq x y z
N LEU A 1 -16.39 -55.62 -35.23
CA LEU A 1 -17.21 -55.40 -34.01
C LEU A 1 -16.40 -54.83 -32.84
N SER A 2 -15.20 -55.31 -32.57
CA SER A 2 -14.36 -54.83 -31.45
C SER A 2 -13.86 -53.38 -31.66
N GLN A 3 -13.45 -52.99 -32.86
CA GLN A 3 -13.02 -51.62 -33.17
C GLN A 3 -14.18 -50.66 -33.10
N GLN A 4 -15.34 -50.99 -33.62
CA GLN A 4 -16.55 -50.14 -33.54
C GLN A 4 -17.01 -49.85 -32.10
N ASN A 5 -16.91 -50.84 -31.22
CA ASN A 5 -17.22 -50.66 -29.82
C ASN A 5 -16.21 -49.79 -29.10
N MET A 6 -14.91 -49.84 -29.46
CA MET A 6 -13.90 -48.95 -28.95
C MET A 6 -14.09 -47.51 -29.43
N ASP A 7 -14.44 -47.31 -30.69
CA ASP A 7 -14.68 -45.97 -31.27
C ASP A 7 -15.97 -45.35 -30.67
N LEU A 8 -17.00 -46.16 -30.48
CA LEU A 8 -18.24 -45.73 -29.80
C LEU A 8 -17.94 -45.29 -28.33
N SER A 9 -17.21 -46.13 -27.61
CA SER A 9 -16.82 -45.82 -26.21
C SER A 9 -15.95 -44.53 -26.16
N ARG A 10 -15.04 -44.33 -27.10
CA ARG A 10 -14.23 -43.11 -27.17
C ARG A 10 -15.09 -41.88 -27.47
N THR A 11 -16.04 -41.99 -28.38
CA THR A 11 -16.96 -40.90 -28.74
C THR A 11 -17.89 -40.56 -27.58
N LEU A 12 -18.41 -41.53 -26.87
CA LEU A 12 -19.23 -41.35 -25.66
C LEU A 12 -18.42 -40.65 -24.55
N ASN A 13 -17.17 -41.04 -24.32
CA ASN A 13 -16.30 -40.37 -23.36
C ASN A 13 -16.05 -38.90 -23.72
N ARG A 14 -15.78 -38.60 -25.01
CA ARG A 14 -15.62 -37.21 -25.48
C ARG A 14 -16.90 -36.39 -25.33
N LEU A 15 -18.04 -36.98 -25.59
CA LEU A 15 -19.35 -36.32 -25.41
C LEU A 15 -19.64 -36.04 -23.93
N SER A 16 -19.34 -37.02 -23.08
CA SER A 16 -19.56 -36.91 -21.63
C SER A 16 -18.65 -35.89 -20.97
N THR A 17 -17.39 -35.80 -21.39
CA THR A 17 -16.39 -34.86 -20.83
C THR A 17 -16.42 -33.49 -21.51
N GLY A 18 -17.00 -33.39 -22.70
CA GLY A 18 -16.94 -32.18 -23.54
C GLY A 18 -15.54 -31.89 -24.10
N LEU A 19 -14.58 -32.80 -23.93
CA LEU A 19 -13.20 -32.63 -24.35
C LEU A 19 -12.87 -33.49 -25.56
N ARG A 20 -12.18 -32.92 -26.56
CA ARG A 20 -11.66 -33.67 -27.74
C ARG A 20 -10.56 -34.64 -27.34
N ILE A 21 -9.70 -34.25 -26.42
CA ILE A 21 -8.57 -35.05 -25.91
C ILE A 21 -8.90 -35.42 -24.45
N VAL A 22 -9.15 -36.67 -24.21
CA VAL A 22 -9.49 -37.21 -22.87
C VAL A 22 -8.32 -37.95 -22.27
N ARG A 23 -7.47 -38.57 -23.10
CA ARG A 23 -6.30 -39.36 -22.66
C ARG A 23 -5.08 -38.95 -23.43
N GLY A 24 -3.90 -39.13 -22.82
CA GLY A 24 -2.61 -38.88 -23.49
C GLY A 24 -2.36 -39.76 -24.72
N SER A 25 -3.04 -40.89 -24.83
CA SER A 25 -3.00 -41.78 -26.02
C SER A 25 -3.80 -41.25 -27.22
N ASP A 26 -4.73 -40.29 -26.99
CA ASP A 26 -5.54 -39.73 -28.08
C ASP A 26 -4.77 -38.71 -28.91
N ASP A 27 -3.98 -37.86 -28.25
CA ASP A 27 -3.10 -36.87 -28.86
C ASP A 27 -2.11 -36.34 -27.81
N PRO A 28 -0.90 -36.97 -27.71
CA PRO A 28 0.07 -36.58 -26.70
C PRO A 28 0.54 -35.12 -26.83
N ALA A 29 0.75 -34.66 -28.07
CA ALA A 29 1.22 -33.32 -28.35
C ALA A 29 0.14 -32.29 -28.03
N GLY A 30 -1.11 -32.56 -28.42
CA GLY A 30 -2.24 -31.73 -28.11
C GLY A 30 -2.57 -31.66 -26.61
N LEU A 31 -2.35 -32.75 -25.87
CA LEU A 31 -2.51 -32.77 -24.42
C LEU A 31 -1.47 -31.86 -23.75
N ILE A 32 -0.19 -31.97 -24.13
CA ILE A 32 0.89 -31.11 -23.58
C ILE A 32 0.56 -29.62 -23.87
N ALA A 33 0.19 -29.31 -25.10
CA ALA A 33 -0.19 -27.95 -25.47
C ALA A 33 -1.39 -27.43 -24.66
N SER A 34 -2.41 -28.28 -24.47
CA SER A 34 -3.59 -27.94 -23.69
C SER A 34 -3.27 -27.69 -22.20
N GLU A 35 -2.42 -28.51 -21.59
CA GLU A 35 -2.00 -28.33 -20.21
C GLU A 35 -1.10 -27.09 -20.03
N ASN A 36 -0.23 -26.79 -20.98
CA ASN A 36 0.55 -25.55 -20.97
C ASN A 36 -0.35 -24.31 -21.03
N LEU A 37 -1.32 -24.29 -21.96
CA LEU A 37 -2.29 -23.21 -22.06
C LEU A 37 -3.19 -23.09 -20.82
N ARG A 38 -3.51 -24.23 -20.19
CA ARG A 38 -4.25 -24.25 -18.92
C ARG A 38 -3.45 -23.63 -17.79
N ALA A 39 -2.17 -23.97 -17.68
CA ALA A 39 -1.25 -23.38 -16.71
C ALA A 39 -1.08 -21.88 -16.94
N GLU A 40 -0.90 -21.46 -18.19
CA GLU A 40 -0.81 -20.04 -18.57
C GLU A 40 -2.10 -19.27 -18.24
N LYS A 41 -3.27 -19.84 -18.51
CA LYS A 41 -4.56 -19.25 -18.14
C LYS A 41 -4.67 -19.05 -16.62
N VAL A 42 -4.23 -20.02 -15.82
CA VAL A 42 -4.23 -19.90 -14.35
C VAL A 42 -3.29 -18.77 -13.90
N ALA A 43 -2.09 -18.70 -14.51
CA ALA A 43 -1.13 -17.64 -14.22
C ALA A 43 -1.67 -16.25 -14.58
N ILE A 44 -2.31 -16.12 -15.74
CA ILE A 44 -2.96 -14.86 -16.17
C ILE A 44 -4.09 -14.47 -15.20
N ASN A 45 -4.95 -15.40 -14.81
CA ASN A 45 -6.01 -15.12 -13.86
C ASN A 45 -5.46 -14.66 -12.49
N ALA A 46 -4.38 -15.28 -12.03
CA ALA A 46 -3.70 -14.84 -10.80
C ALA A 46 -3.09 -13.43 -10.95
N ALA A 47 -2.49 -13.13 -12.11
CA ALA A 47 -1.97 -11.80 -12.42
C ALA A 47 -3.08 -10.74 -12.46
N MET A 48 -4.24 -11.06 -13.06
CA MET A 48 -5.40 -10.17 -13.07
C MET A 48 -5.90 -9.89 -11.64
N SER A 49 -6.03 -10.90 -10.79
CA SER A 49 -6.43 -10.71 -9.39
C SER A 49 -5.43 -9.88 -8.59
N ASN A 50 -4.13 -10.02 -8.89
CA ASN A 50 -3.10 -9.19 -8.27
C ASN A 50 -3.18 -7.73 -8.75
N ALA A 51 -3.47 -7.50 -10.04
CA ALA A 51 -3.67 -6.18 -10.60
C ALA A 51 -4.90 -5.47 -9.99
N GLU A 52 -6.03 -6.19 -9.85
CA GLU A 52 -7.23 -5.68 -9.18
C GLU A 52 -6.95 -5.29 -7.72
N ARG A 53 -6.15 -6.08 -7.01
CA ARG A 53 -5.74 -5.75 -5.64
C ARG A 53 -4.84 -4.52 -5.60
N ALA A 54 -3.90 -4.39 -6.53
CA ALA A 54 -3.05 -3.20 -6.65
C ALA A 54 -3.87 -1.94 -6.93
N GLU A 55 -4.88 -2.03 -7.80
CA GLU A 55 -5.82 -0.94 -8.07
C GLU A 55 -6.56 -0.50 -6.79
N GLN A 56 -7.03 -1.45 -5.98
CA GLN A 56 -7.66 -1.13 -4.69
C GLN A 56 -6.72 -0.40 -3.73
N VAL A 57 -5.45 -0.79 -3.67
CA VAL A 57 -4.43 -0.09 -2.86
C VAL A 57 -4.25 1.35 -3.33
N VAL A 58 -4.12 1.54 -4.64
CA VAL A 58 -3.96 2.88 -5.25
C VAL A 58 -5.18 3.75 -4.97
N ASN A 59 -6.40 3.22 -5.14
CA ASN A 59 -7.63 3.96 -4.88
C ASN A 59 -7.75 4.42 -3.41
N VAL A 60 -7.33 3.59 -2.46
CA VAL A 60 -7.31 3.98 -1.03
C VAL A 60 -6.27 5.07 -0.78
N ALA A 61 -5.07 4.95 -1.36
CA ALA A 61 -4.03 5.96 -1.25
C ALA A 61 -4.44 7.29 -1.90
N GLU A 62 -5.05 7.24 -3.09
CA GLU A 62 -5.57 8.41 -3.81
C GLU A 62 -6.63 9.15 -2.99
N GLY A 63 -7.55 8.42 -2.35
CA GLY A 63 -8.55 9.03 -1.46
C GLY A 63 -7.91 9.79 -0.30
N GLY A 64 -6.90 9.21 0.34
CA GLY A 64 -6.14 9.89 1.40
C GLY A 64 -5.36 11.10 0.90
N LEU A 65 -4.71 11.00 -0.26
CA LEU A 65 -3.96 12.10 -0.87
C LEU A 65 -4.88 13.25 -1.32
N GLN A 66 -6.08 12.94 -1.82
CA GLN A 66 -7.04 13.97 -2.20
C GLN A 66 -7.48 14.80 -0.98
N GLU A 67 -7.72 14.16 0.15
CA GLU A 67 -8.09 14.86 1.38
C GLU A 67 -6.92 15.72 1.91
N ILE A 68 -5.70 15.18 1.92
CA ILE A 68 -4.49 15.94 2.26
C ILE A 68 -4.32 17.13 1.33
N SER A 69 -4.52 16.96 0.03
CA SER A 69 -4.44 18.06 -0.96
C SER A 69 -5.43 19.18 -0.66
N ASN A 70 -6.66 18.84 -0.30
CA ASN A 70 -7.68 19.83 0.07
C ASN A 70 -7.25 20.61 1.32
N MET A 71 -6.72 19.94 2.33
CA MET A 71 -6.22 20.57 3.55
C MET A 71 -4.99 21.46 3.28
N LEU A 72 -4.11 21.07 2.37
CA LEU A 72 -2.95 21.89 1.97
C LEU A 72 -3.39 23.18 1.25
N VAL A 73 -4.44 23.13 0.44
CA VAL A 73 -5.01 24.34 -0.20
C VAL A 73 -5.60 25.27 0.87
N GLU A 74 -6.31 24.73 1.87
CA GLU A 74 -6.85 25.53 2.98
C GLU A 74 -5.71 26.15 3.80
N LEU A 75 -4.67 25.38 4.12
CA LEU A 75 -3.49 25.82 4.83
C LEU A 75 -2.78 26.95 4.06
N GLN A 76 -2.60 26.81 2.74
CA GLN A 76 -2.00 27.85 1.89
C GLN A 76 -2.81 29.13 1.91
N SER A 77 -4.14 29.04 1.86
CA SER A 77 -5.04 30.20 1.96
C SER A 77 -4.87 30.92 3.31
N LEU A 78 -4.82 30.14 4.41
CA LEU A 78 -4.67 30.67 5.75
C LEU A 78 -3.31 31.33 5.98
N VAL A 79 -2.22 30.71 5.52
CA VAL A 79 -0.88 31.27 5.56
C VAL A 79 -0.79 32.57 4.76
N THR A 80 -1.37 32.59 3.55
CA THR A 80 -1.39 33.78 2.70
C THR A 80 -2.16 34.93 3.34
N SER A 81 -3.29 34.65 4.00
CA SER A 81 -4.07 35.66 4.71
C SER A 81 -3.35 36.21 5.93
N THR A 82 -2.63 35.34 6.66
CA THR A 82 -1.86 35.72 7.86
C THR A 82 -0.57 36.49 7.54
N ALA A 83 0.02 36.24 6.37
CA ALA A 83 1.22 36.95 5.89
C ALA A 83 0.97 38.43 5.57
N ASN A 84 -0.28 38.84 5.42
CA ASN A 84 -0.64 40.23 5.21
C ASN A 84 -0.61 41.01 6.54
N GLU A 85 0.54 41.55 6.90
CA GLU A 85 0.78 42.25 8.19
C GLU A 85 -0.08 43.51 8.41
N ALA A 86 -0.57 44.12 7.34
CA ALA A 86 -1.21 45.44 7.39
C ALA A 86 -2.68 45.42 7.90
N GLY A 87 -3.28 44.27 8.08
CA GLY A 87 -4.71 44.19 8.44
C GLY A 87 -5.10 43.17 9.50
N VAL A 88 -4.14 42.39 10.04
CA VAL A 88 -4.44 41.26 10.94
C VAL A 88 -3.97 41.58 12.36
N SER A 89 -4.89 41.55 13.33
CA SER A 89 -4.58 41.75 14.73
C SER A 89 -3.79 40.56 15.33
N ALA A 90 -3.08 40.82 16.45
CA ALA A 90 -2.34 39.75 17.15
C ALA A 90 -3.22 38.56 17.55
N LYS A 91 -4.47 38.83 17.96
CA LYS A 91 -5.44 37.77 18.31
C LYS A 91 -5.91 36.96 17.11
N GLU A 92 -6.03 37.59 15.95
CA GLU A 92 -6.37 36.90 14.70
C GLU A 92 -5.19 36.01 14.22
N LYS A 93 -3.94 36.50 14.39
CA LYS A 93 -2.74 35.67 14.09
C LYS A 93 -2.67 34.46 15.00
N GLU A 94 -2.97 34.59 16.27
CA GLU A 94 -3.03 33.48 17.23
C GLU A 94 -4.14 32.47 16.86
N ALA A 95 -5.33 32.96 16.50
CA ALA A 95 -6.42 32.11 16.06
C ALA A 95 -6.08 31.35 14.75
N ASN A 96 -5.46 32.04 13.80
CA ASN A 96 -5.02 31.42 12.54
C ASN A 96 -3.93 30.38 12.80
N GLN A 97 -3.00 30.62 13.73
CA GLN A 97 -1.99 29.62 14.11
C GLN A 97 -2.62 28.35 14.70
N LEU A 98 -3.61 28.48 15.59
CA LEU A 98 -4.34 27.33 16.13
C LEU A 98 -5.07 26.54 15.03
N GLN A 99 -5.59 27.23 14.02
CA GLN A 99 -6.22 26.57 12.89
C GLN A 99 -5.20 25.86 12.01
N ILE A 100 -4.03 26.47 11.75
CA ILE A 100 -2.90 25.83 11.06
C ILE A 100 -2.49 24.55 11.78
N ASP A 101 -2.28 24.61 13.09
CA ASP A 101 -1.89 23.46 13.91
C ASP A 101 -2.95 22.34 13.85
N SER A 102 -4.24 22.70 13.86
CA SER A 102 -5.35 21.75 13.71
C SER A 102 -5.36 21.07 12.34
N ILE A 103 -5.07 21.82 11.27
CA ILE A 103 -4.97 21.27 9.89
C ILE A 103 -3.80 20.31 9.81
N LEU A 104 -2.62 20.69 10.33
CA LEU A 104 -1.44 19.82 10.35
C LEU A 104 -1.70 18.51 11.10
N GLN A 105 -2.29 18.57 12.30
CA GLN A 105 -2.69 17.38 13.04
C GLN A 105 -3.69 16.50 12.27
N SER A 106 -4.56 17.12 11.48
CA SER A 106 -5.51 16.38 10.65
C SER A 106 -4.83 15.69 9.47
N ILE A 107 -3.84 16.34 8.86
CA ILE A 107 -3.01 15.74 7.81
C ILE A 107 -2.23 14.54 8.37
N ASP A 108 -1.58 14.69 9.53
CA ASP A 108 -0.86 13.59 10.19
C ASP A 108 -1.80 12.42 10.52
N ARG A 109 -2.99 12.73 11.02
CA ARG A 109 -3.98 11.69 11.30
C ARG A 109 -4.40 10.94 10.04
N ILE A 110 -4.63 11.63 8.91
CA ILE A 110 -5.00 11.00 7.64
C ILE A 110 -3.83 10.17 7.12
N ALA A 111 -2.61 10.70 7.14
CA ALA A 111 -1.42 9.98 6.71
C ALA A 111 -1.24 8.67 7.51
N ASN A 112 -1.47 8.73 8.82
CA ASN A 112 -1.36 7.59 9.72
C ASN A 112 -2.59 6.66 9.75
N SER A 113 -3.77 7.12 9.32
CA SER A 113 -4.98 6.28 9.26
C SER A 113 -5.15 5.58 7.93
N THR A 114 -4.66 6.17 6.82
CA THR A 114 -4.79 5.60 5.49
C THR A 114 -3.99 4.31 5.39
N SER A 115 -4.70 3.18 5.36
CA SER A 115 -4.08 1.85 5.36
C SER A 115 -4.89 0.87 4.52
N PHE A 116 -4.20 -0.12 3.97
CA PHE A 116 -4.80 -1.26 3.26
C PHE A 116 -4.30 -2.55 3.88
N GLN A 117 -5.21 -3.39 4.37
CA GLN A 117 -4.89 -4.65 5.08
C GLN A 117 -3.87 -4.49 6.22
N GLY A 118 -3.94 -3.37 6.95
CA GLY A 118 -3.03 -3.08 8.07
C GLY A 118 -1.71 -2.43 7.68
N ILE A 119 -1.41 -2.30 6.39
CA ILE A 119 -0.21 -1.62 5.90
C ILE A 119 -0.55 -0.14 5.67
N LYS A 120 0.20 0.75 6.30
CA LYS A 120 0.05 2.20 6.11
C LYS A 120 0.60 2.61 4.76
N LEU A 121 -0.16 3.45 4.02
CA LEU A 121 0.20 3.81 2.65
C LEU A 121 0.88 5.17 2.53
N LEU A 122 0.61 6.10 3.46
CA LEU A 122 0.99 7.51 3.34
C LEU A 122 1.92 8.01 4.45
N ASN A 123 2.30 7.15 5.41
CA ASN A 123 3.15 7.56 6.53
C ASN A 123 4.67 7.46 6.26
N GLY A 124 5.07 7.20 5.01
CA GLY A 124 6.49 7.06 4.64
C GLY A 124 7.11 5.68 4.91
N ASN A 125 6.40 4.77 5.58
CA ASN A 125 6.91 3.45 5.96
C ASN A 125 6.35 2.30 5.10
N PHE A 126 5.90 2.58 3.89
CA PHE A 126 5.29 1.56 3.03
C PHE A 126 6.25 0.44 2.64
N GLU A 127 7.53 0.75 2.43
CA GLU A 127 8.54 -0.22 1.99
C GLU A 127 9.29 -0.90 3.13
N TYR A 128 9.23 -0.33 4.36
CA TYR A 128 10.03 -0.81 5.49
C TYR A 128 9.15 -1.07 6.71
N THR A 129 9.39 -2.21 7.34
CA THR A 129 8.76 -2.54 8.63
C THR A 129 9.79 -2.36 9.72
N THR A 130 9.52 -1.48 10.67
CA THR A 130 10.37 -1.27 11.84
C THR A 130 9.89 -2.14 13.01
N THR A 131 10.82 -2.79 13.69
CA THR A 131 10.56 -3.58 14.91
C THR A 131 11.50 -3.14 16.02
N GLY A 132 11.03 -3.16 17.27
CA GLY A 132 11.87 -2.83 18.42
C GLY A 132 12.06 -1.32 18.65
N VAL A 133 11.22 -0.46 18.07
CA VAL A 133 11.25 0.98 18.35
C VAL A 133 10.58 1.23 19.71
N ASP A 134 11.31 1.81 20.65
CA ASP A 134 10.74 2.24 21.92
C ASP A 134 10.04 3.61 21.74
N GLN A 135 8.73 3.58 21.67
CA GLN A 135 7.90 4.77 21.49
C GLN A 135 7.93 5.73 22.70
N ALA A 136 8.49 5.32 23.82
CA ALA A 136 8.69 6.21 24.97
C ALA A 136 9.90 7.14 24.79
N GLU A 137 10.86 6.75 23.95
CA GLU A 137 12.07 7.50 23.67
C GLU A 137 12.10 8.13 22.28
N ILE A 138 11.42 7.50 21.30
CA ILE A 138 11.37 7.93 19.89
C ILE A 138 9.91 8.12 19.48
N ASP A 139 9.49 9.36 19.32
CA ASP A 139 8.10 9.73 19.01
C ASP A 139 7.76 9.43 17.57
N ASP A 140 8.68 9.66 16.62
CA ASP A 140 8.52 9.36 15.19
C ASP A 140 9.83 8.88 14.56
N LEU A 141 9.75 7.77 13.82
CA LEU A 141 10.85 7.23 13.04
C LEU A 141 10.46 7.13 11.57
N GLN A 142 11.05 7.97 10.73
CA GLN A 142 10.86 7.92 9.28
C GLN A 142 12.10 7.36 8.57
N ILE A 143 11.88 6.32 7.77
CA ILE A 143 12.91 5.74 6.92
C ILE A 143 12.71 6.23 5.49
N ASN A 144 13.50 7.22 5.07
CA ASN A 144 13.41 7.77 3.72
C ASN A 144 14.08 6.88 2.67
N SER A 145 15.11 6.13 3.06
CA SER A 145 15.83 5.21 2.17
C SER A 145 16.69 4.25 2.98
N ALA A 146 16.61 2.96 2.70
CA ALA A 146 17.49 1.94 3.24
C ALA A 146 17.99 1.02 2.13
N LYS A 147 19.29 0.73 2.08
CA LYS A 147 19.85 -0.31 1.21
C LYS A 147 19.87 -1.63 1.97
N LEU A 148 18.82 -2.41 1.80
CA LEU A 148 18.77 -3.79 2.29
C LEU A 148 19.37 -4.74 1.26
N SER A 149 19.87 -5.89 1.71
CA SER A 149 20.29 -6.98 0.81
C SER A 149 19.09 -7.47 -0.01
N ASN A 150 19.30 -7.84 -1.27
CA ASN A 150 18.25 -8.36 -2.16
C ASN A 150 17.77 -9.78 -1.75
N THR A 151 17.96 -10.15 -0.50
CA THR A 151 17.51 -11.42 0.07
C THR A 151 16.24 -11.19 0.85
N ALA A 152 15.19 -11.97 0.58
CA ALA A 152 13.93 -11.90 1.31
C ALA A 152 14.17 -12.07 2.82
N GLY A 153 13.64 -11.13 3.63
CA GLY A 153 13.80 -11.12 5.08
C GLY A 153 15.10 -10.49 5.58
N SER A 154 15.86 -9.77 4.74
CA SER A 154 17.02 -9.01 5.21
C SER A 154 16.58 -7.88 6.14
N SER A 155 17.26 -7.75 7.28
CA SER A 155 17.10 -6.68 8.26
C SER A 155 18.37 -5.85 8.37
N LEU A 156 18.21 -4.59 8.73
CA LEU A 156 19.29 -3.69 9.10
C LEU A 156 19.06 -3.29 10.56
N ASP A 157 20.00 -3.63 11.43
CA ASP A 157 19.95 -3.20 12.82
C ASP A 157 20.50 -1.78 12.92
N VAL A 158 19.72 -0.88 13.52
CA VAL A 158 20.10 0.51 13.74
C VAL A 158 20.06 0.78 15.23
N ASP A 159 21.25 1.05 15.82
CA ASP A 159 21.36 1.48 17.20
C ASP A 159 21.24 3.00 17.29
N VAL A 160 20.19 3.47 17.96
CA VAL A 160 19.98 4.90 18.21
C VAL A 160 20.37 5.21 19.65
N THR A 161 21.41 6.00 19.84
CA THR A 161 21.83 6.46 21.16
C THR A 161 21.41 7.91 21.36
N LEU A 162 20.53 8.16 22.32
CA LEU A 162 20.13 9.51 22.70
C LEU A 162 21.29 10.19 23.47
N VAL A 163 22.01 11.12 22.83
CA VAL A 163 23.14 11.84 23.44
C VAL A 163 22.66 12.99 24.33
N SER A 164 21.49 13.59 24.01
CA SER A 164 20.87 14.65 24.79
C SER A 164 19.38 14.70 24.53
N GLY A 165 18.55 14.62 25.56
CA GLY A 165 17.11 14.82 25.44
C GLY A 165 16.76 16.27 25.20
N ALA A 166 15.76 16.53 24.33
CA ALA A 166 15.20 17.86 24.17
C ALA A 166 14.59 18.31 25.51
N GLN A 167 15.15 19.36 26.12
CA GLN A 167 14.57 19.95 27.32
C GLN A 167 13.58 21.05 26.93
N THR A 168 12.34 20.90 27.31
CA THR A 168 11.35 21.97 27.22
C THR A 168 11.77 23.09 28.18
N ALA A 169 12.15 24.25 27.66
CA ALA A 169 12.44 25.43 28.47
C ALA A 169 11.13 25.87 29.15
N ARG A 170 11.01 25.68 30.46
CA ARG A 170 9.95 26.26 31.28
C ARG A 170 10.42 27.63 31.75
N SER A 171 9.87 28.69 31.21
CA SER A 171 10.02 30.05 31.74
C SER A 171 9.03 30.23 32.91
N TYR A 172 9.56 30.36 34.10
CA TYR A 172 8.76 30.85 35.25
C TYR A 172 8.87 32.38 35.27
N LEU A 173 7.76 33.06 34.95
CA LEU A 173 7.60 34.50 35.31
C LEU A 173 7.35 34.57 36.83
N LEU A 174 8.28 35.19 37.53
CA LEU A 174 8.13 35.63 38.91
C LEU A 174 7.35 36.94 38.96
#